data_7a53444c8a5e0117b39907a22d145f33
#
_entry.id   7a53444c8a5e0117b39907a22d145f33
#
_cell.length_a   1.000
_cell.length_b   1.000
_cell.length_c   1.000
_cell.angle_alpha   90.00
_cell.angle_beta   90.00
_cell.angle_gamma   90.00
#
_symmetry.space_group_name_H-M   'P 1'
#
loop_
_entity.id
_entity.type
_entity.pdbx_description
1 polymer ?
#
loop_
_entity_poly.entity_id
_entity_poly.type
_entity_poly.pdbx_seq_one_letter_code
_entity_poly.pdbx_strand_id
1 'polypeptide(L)'
;MKRLLLLMLLSFAGTWVSAEDCFDRIARDKGLDADLLRAIAFVESSGNPSAVGRNASSEDYGLMQINSGWLKRFKTSKSELLNDACFNVQVGAEILADNFSRAAHPWDAVGAYNAACTRLKGQDCIDARQKYAWKVYRAYIGMSDAKRQKLRDITS
;
A
#
# COMPACT_ATOMS: atom_id res chain seq x y z
N MET A 1 -4.79 -20.01 -61.14
CA MET A 1 -4.85 -18.80 -60.28
C MET A 1 -5.10 -19.24 -58.85
N LYS A 2 -4.05 -19.32 -58.00
CA LYS A 2 -4.14 -19.74 -56.60
C LYS A 2 -4.22 -18.48 -55.73
N ARG A 3 -5.36 -18.25 -55.09
CA ARG A 3 -5.54 -17.17 -54.13
C ARG A 3 -4.94 -17.59 -52.76
N LEU A 4 -3.87 -16.93 -52.34
CA LEU A 4 -3.24 -17.10 -51.04
C LEU A 4 -4.04 -16.28 -50.05
N LEU A 5 -4.78 -16.94 -49.11
CA LEU A 5 -5.41 -16.29 -47.96
C LEU A 5 -4.34 -16.10 -46.89
N LEU A 6 -3.98 -14.86 -46.66
CA LEU A 6 -3.09 -14.44 -45.54
C LEU A 6 -3.95 -14.29 -44.27
N LEU A 7 -3.89 -15.27 -43.36
CA LEU A 7 -4.52 -15.20 -42.04
C LEU A 7 -3.65 -14.32 -41.15
N MET A 8 -4.10 -13.09 -40.92
CA MET A 8 -3.53 -12.23 -39.87
C MET A 8 -3.96 -12.75 -38.48
N LEU A 9 -3.03 -13.39 -37.76
CA LEU A 9 -3.17 -13.69 -36.35
C LEU A 9 -2.98 -12.39 -35.54
N LEU A 10 -4.08 -11.79 -35.09
CA LEU A 10 -4.07 -10.71 -34.10
C LEU A 10 -3.72 -11.32 -32.73
N SER A 11 -2.44 -11.21 -32.35
CA SER A 11 -1.98 -11.55 -31.00
C SER A 11 -2.52 -10.49 -30.04
N PHE A 12 -3.57 -10.81 -29.31
CA PHE A 12 -3.98 -10.05 -28.12
C PHE A 12 -2.92 -10.27 -27.04
N ALA A 13 -1.94 -9.41 -26.96
CA ALA A 13 -1.06 -9.30 -25.80
C ALA A 13 -1.90 -8.69 -24.67
N GLY A 14 -2.54 -9.53 -23.87
CA GLY A 14 -3.15 -9.12 -22.61
C GLY A 14 -2.05 -8.52 -21.72
N THR A 15 -2.09 -7.23 -21.47
CA THR A 15 -1.20 -6.58 -20.51
C THR A 15 -1.59 -7.07 -19.11
N TRP A 16 -0.77 -7.94 -18.55
CA TRP A 16 -0.86 -8.31 -17.14
C TRP A 16 -0.45 -7.08 -16.33
N VAL A 17 -1.44 -6.39 -15.77
CA VAL A 17 -1.18 -5.32 -14.78
C VAL A 17 -0.62 -6.01 -13.54
N SER A 18 0.67 -5.86 -13.29
CA SER A 18 1.31 -6.43 -12.10
C SER A 18 0.88 -5.67 -10.83
N ALA A 19 0.97 -6.32 -9.66
CA ALA A 19 0.71 -5.64 -8.39
C ALA A 19 1.62 -4.41 -8.18
N GLU A 20 2.79 -4.39 -8.83
CA GLU A 20 3.73 -3.27 -8.86
C GLU A 20 3.10 -2.02 -9.50
N ASP A 21 2.35 -2.19 -10.58
CA ASP A 21 1.64 -1.09 -11.25
C ASP A 21 0.54 -0.47 -10.39
N CYS A 22 -0.07 -1.23 -9.46
CA CYS A 22 -1.08 -0.70 -8.54
C CYS A 22 -0.51 0.38 -7.62
N PHE A 23 0.65 0.14 -7.00
CA PHE A 23 1.27 1.11 -6.09
C PHE A 23 1.61 2.40 -6.82
N ASP A 24 2.22 2.30 -8.00
CA ASP A 24 2.63 3.47 -8.78
C ASP A 24 1.42 4.28 -9.27
N ARG A 25 0.39 3.60 -9.77
CA ARG A 25 -0.85 4.25 -10.23
C ARG A 25 -1.57 4.94 -9.08
N ILE A 26 -1.81 4.21 -7.97
CA ILE A 26 -2.55 4.74 -6.81
C ILE A 26 -1.78 5.86 -6.14
N ALA A 27 -0.46 5.75 -6.03
CA ALA A 27 0.38 6.81 -5.47
C ALA A 27 0.27 8.11 -6.28
N ARG A 28 0.35 8.03 -7.61
CA ARG A 28 0.13 9.20 -8.49
C ARG A 28 -1.24 9.81 -8.30
N ASP A 29 -2.29 9.00 -8.28
CA ASP A 29 -3.68 9.45 -8.12
C ASP A 29 -3.93 10.16 -6.78
N LYS A 30 -3.19 9.79 -5.74
CA LYS A 30 -3.31 10.35 -4.38
C LYS A 30 -2.23 11.37 -4.02
N GLY A 31 -1.28 11.65 -4.90
CA GLY A 31 -0.15 12.54 -4.61
C GLY A 31 0.78 11.98 -3.53
N LEU A 32 0.92 10.66 -3.45
CA LEU A 32 1.76 9.94 -2.49
C LEU A 32 3.02 9.37 -3.16
N ASP A 33 4.00 8.99 -2.35
CA ASP A 33 5.16 8.24 -2.80
C ASP A 33 4.83 6.73 -2.86
N ALA A 34 5.05 6.10 -4.01
CA ALA A 34 4.77 4.68 -4.22
C ALA A 34 5.67 3.77 -3.35
N ASP A 35 6.94 4.16 -3.14
CA ASP A 35 7.85 3.39 -2.31
C ASP A 35 7.46 3.51 -0.82
N LEU A 36 6.84 4.63 -0.40
CA LEU A 36 6.26 4.75 0.93
C LEU A 36 5.06 3.81 1.12
N LEU A 37 4.16 3.70 0.13
CA LEU A 37 3.04 2.76 0.18
C LEU A 37 3.53 1.31 0.24
N ARG A 38 4.56 0.95 -0.54
CA ARG A 38 5.19 -0.38 -0.50
C ARG A 38 5.84 -0.66 0.86
N ALA A 39 6.51 0.34 1.44
CA ALA A 39 7.12 0.22 2.77
C ALA A 39 6.08 -0.04 3.86
N ILE A 40 4.93 0.65 3.80
CA ILE A 40 3.81 0.40 4.71
C ILE A 40 3.29 -1.03 4.50
N ALA A 41 3.00 -1.45 3.27
CA ALA A 41 2.53 -2.82 2.98
C ALA A 41 3.51 -3.90 3.49
N PHE A 42 4.81 -3.64 3.35
CA PHE A 42 5.84 -4.54 3.89
C PHE A 42 5.81 -4.60 5.42
N VAL A 43 5.69 -3.47 6.10
CA VAL A 43 5.63 -3.41 7.58
C VAL A 43 4.35 -4.05 8.11
N GLU A 44 3.22 -3.90 7.42
CA GLU A 44 1.90 -4.40 7.83
C GLU A 44 1.76 -5.91 7.63
N SER A 45 2.13 -6.41 6.47
CA SER A 45 1.83 -7.80 6.09
C SER A 45 3.01 -8.56 5.51
N SER A 46 4.21 -7.97 5.44
CA SER A 46 5.35 -8.50 4.67
C SER A 46 5.00 -8.74 3.19
N GLY A 47 4.08 -7.94 2.64
CA GLY A 47 3.61 -8.06 1.26
C GLY A 47 2.60 -9.19 1.03
N ASN A 48 2.01 -9.77 2.07
CA ASN A 48 1.02 -10.84 1.95
C ASN A 48 -0.41 -10.27 1.73
N PRO A 49 -1.02 -10.44 0.53
CA PRO A 49 -2.36 -9.93 0.25
C PRO A 49 -3.47 -10.65 1.02
N SER A 50 -3.23 -11.87 1.50
CA SER A 50 -4.20 -12.66 2.25
C SER A 50 -4.02 -12.59 3.77
N ALA A 51 -3.17 -11.68 4.25
CA ALA A 51 -2.91 -11.53 5.67
C ALA A 51 -4.17 -11.11 6.44
N VAL A 52 -4.39 -11.74 7.59
CA VAL A 52 -5.46 -11.37 8.54
C VAL A 52 -4.86 -11.22 9.93
N GLY A 53 -4.77 -9.97 10.39
CA GLY A 53 -4.44 -9.63 11.77
C GLY A 53 -5.67 -9.74 12.68
N ARG A 54 -5.50 -10.21 13.90
CA ARG A 54 -6.59 -10.29 14.88
C ARG A 54 -6.21 -9.55 16.15
N ASN A 55 -7.09 -8.65 16.56
CA ASN A 55 -7.03 -7.91 17.81
C ASN A 55 -8.19 -8.31 18.72
N ALA A 56 -8.21 -7.86 19.95
CA ALA A 56 -9.26 -8.19 20.90
C ALA A 56 -10.69 -7.82 20.42
N SER A 57 -10.82 -6.79 19.58
CA SER A 57 -12.13 -6.23 19.16
C SER A 57 -12.21 -5.89 17.65
N SER A 58 -11.19 -6.22 16.87
CA SER A 58 -11.13 -5.93 15.44
C SER A 58 -10.23 -6.90 14.70
N GLU A 59 -10.36 -6.94 13.39
CA GLU A 59 -9.46 -7.63 12.47
C GLU A 59 -8.87 -6.63 11.48
N ASP A 60 -7.68 -6.96 10.93
CA ASP A 60 -6.98 -6.17 9.93
C ASP A 60 -6.77 -7.02 8.68
N TYR A 61 -7.00 -6.49 7.48
CA TYR A 61 -7.13 -7.26 6.26
C TYR A 61 -6.15 -6.85 5.16
N GLY A 62 -5.48 -7.83 4.57
CA GLY A 62 -4.73 -7.73 3.32
C GLY A 62 -3.39 -7.01 3.44
N LEU A 63 -2.87 -6.56 2.28
CA LEU A 63 -1.54 -5.95 2.15
C LEU A 63 -1.29 -4.80 3.13
N MET A 64 -2.26 -3.89 3.23
CA MET A 64 -2.18 -2.66 4.00
C MET A 64 -2.83 -2.79 5.39
N GLN A 65 -3.22 -4.01 5.79
CA GLN A 65 -3.85 -4.34 7.08
C GLN A 65 -4.99 -3.37 7.44
N ILE A 66 -5.99 -3.29 6.55
CA ILE A 66 -7.14 -2.39 6.73
C ILE A 66 -8.00 -2.89 7.88
N ASN A 67 -8.10 -2.08 8.94
CA ASN A 67 -8.88 -2.44 10.13
C ASN A 67 -10.38 -2.52 9.83
N SER A 68 -11.06 -3.52 10.41
CA SER A 68 -12.50 -3.76 10.24
C SER A 68 -13.38 -2.55 10.58
N GLY A 69 -12.90 -1.63 11.39
CA GLY A 69 -13.58 -0.35 11.68
C GLY A 69 -13.76 0.56 10.47
N TRP A 70 -12.97 0.37 9.40
CA TRP A 70 -13.07 1.15 8.17
C TRP A 70 -14.12 0.63 7.17
N LEU A 71 -14.60 -0.63 7.31
CA LEU A 71 -15.50 -1.27 6.35
C LEU A 71 -16.74 -0.43 6.04
N LYS A 72 -17.38 0.12 7.08
CA LYS A 72 -18.57 0.96 6.92
C LYS A 72 -18.26 2.26 6.18
N ARG A 73 -17.16 2.92 6.50
CA ARG A 73 -16.76 4.20 5.85
C ARG A 73 -16.48 4.02 4.37
N PHE A 74 -15.78 2.95 4.00
CA PHE A 74 -15.43 2.65 2.62
C PHE A 74 -16.48 1.83 1.87
N LYS A 75 -17.61 1.48 2.54
CA LYS A 75 -18.69 0.65 1.98
C LYS A 75 -18.15 -0.65 1.35
N THR A 76 -17.25 -1.30 2.04
CA THR A 76 -16.53 -2.50 1.58
C THR A 76 -16.70 -3.67 2.57
N SER A 77 -16.18 -4.83 2.19
CA SER A 77 -16.23 -6.07 2.97
C SER A 77 -14.82 -6.67 3.18
N LYS A 78 -14.70 -7.55 4.17
CA LYS A 78 -13.52 -8.39 4.37
C LYS A 78 -13.12 -9.14 3.09
N SER A 79 -14.11 -9.70 2.38
CA SER A 79 -13.88 -10.47 1.16
C SER A 79 -13.25 -9.63 0.06
N GLU A 80 -13.75 -8.42 -0.18
CA GLU A 80 -13.19 -7.51 -1.18
C GLU A 80 -11.76 -7.11 -0.85
N LEU A 81 -11.48 -6.77 0.41
CA LEU A 81 -10.14 -6.38 0.85
C LEU A 81 -9.11 -7.52 0.76
N LEU A 82 -9.53 -8.79 0.84
CA LEU A 82 -8.64 -9.94 0.75
C LEU A 82 -8.52 -10.48 -0.68
N ASN A 83 -9.53 -10.29 -1.53
CA ASN A 83 -9.55 -10.83 -2.89
C ASN A 83 -9.04 -9.85 -3.94
N ASP A 84 -9.00 -8.54 -3.63
CA ASP A 84 -8.47 -7.50 -4.51
C ASP A 84 -7.34 -6.73 -3.80
N ALA A 85 -6.10 -7.14 -4.10
CA ALA A 85 -4.91 -6.52 -3.55
C ALA A 85 -4.76 -5.04 -3.96
N CYS A 86 -5.14 -4.69 -5.18
CA CYS A 86 -5.10 -3.31 -5.66
C CYS A 86 -6.12 -2.43 -4.94
N PHE A 87 -7.32 -2.94 -4.73
CA PHE A 87 -8.34 -2.24 -3.95
C PHE A 87 -7.92 -2.07 -2.48
N ASN A 88 -7.27 -3.08 -1.90
CA ASN A 88 -6.71 -2.97 -0.55
C ASN A 88 -5.67 -1.84 -0.45
N VAL A 89 -4.75 -1.75 -1.43
CA VAL A 89 -3.77 -0.64 -1.51
C VAL A 89 -4.47 0.70 -1.70
N GLN A 90 -5.53 0.77 -2.51
CA GLN A 90 -6.29 2.01 -2.71
C GLN A 90 -6.93 2.51 -1.41
N VAL A 91 -7.55 1.63 -0.63
CA VAL A 91 -8.14 1.99 0.68
C VAL A 91 -7.05 2.45 1.65
N GLY A 92 -5.92 1.74 1.72
CA GLY A 92 -4.79 2.13 2.55
C GLY A 92 -4.20 3.49 2.16
N ALA A 93 -4.06 3.75 0.88
CA ALA A 93 -3.59 5.03 0.36
C ALA A 93 -4.56 6.18 0.68
N GLU A 94 -5.86 5.95 0.63
CA GLU A 94 -6.88 6.93 1.04
C GLU A 94 -6.76 7.29 2.52
N ILE A 95 -6.59 6.29 3.40
CA ILE A 95 -6.38 6.50 4.85
C ILE A 95 -5.10 7.30 5.08
N LEU A 96 -4.02 6.96 4.36
CA LEU A 96 -2.75 7.66 4.49
C LEU A 96 -2.84 9.10 4.00
N ALA A 97 -3.47 9.36 2.85
CA ALA A 97 -3.70 10.70 2.31
C ALA A 97 -4.52 11.57 3.28
N ASP A 98 -5.58 11.00 3.88
CA ASP A 98 -6.38 11.67 4.91
C ASP A 98 -5.54 12.01 6.16
N ASN A 99 -4.60 11.15 6.55
CA ASN A 99 -3.66 11.46 7.62
C ASN A 99 -2.70 12.60 7.24
N PHE A 100 -2.15 12.60 6.01
CA PHE A 100 -1.29 13.67 5.52
C PHE A 100 -1.99 15.03 5.51
N SER A 101 -3.28 15.07 5.16
CA SER A 101 -4.05 16.33 5.16
C SER A 101 -4.23 16.96 6.54
N ARG A 102 -4.06 16.18 7.62
CA ARG A 102 -4.27 16.62 9.02
C ARG A 102 -3.01 16.71 9.84
N ALA A 103 -1.91 16.13 9.40
CA ALA A 103 -0.68 16.08 10.16
C ALA A 103 0.16 17.36 9.93
N ALA A 104 0.83 17.83 10.98
CA ALA A 104 1.78 18.93 10.88
C ALA A 104 3.09 18.51 10.18
N HIS A 105 3.48 17.24 10.34
CA HIS A 105 4.68 16.68 9.74
C HIS A 105 4.40 15.35 9.03
N PRO A 106 5.06 15.06 7.89
CA PRO A 106 4.81 13.85 7.10
C PRO A 106 4.90 12.54 7.91
N TRP A 107 5.91 12.41 8.77
CA TRP A 107 6.10 11.19 9.56
C TRP A 107 5.07 11.02 10.69
N ASP A 108 4.41 12.09 11.12
CA ASP A 108 3.27 12.01 12.04
C ASP A 108 2.04 11.39 11.33
N ALA A 109 1.84 11.73 10.04
CA ALA A 109 0.81 11.10 9.20
C ALA A 109 1.04 9.59 9.05
N VAL A 110 2.30 9.19 8.79
CA VAL A 110 2.69 7.77 8.74
C VAL A 110 2.44 7.10 10.10
N GLY A 111 2.86 7.72 11.20
CA GLY A 111 2.62 7.21 12.54
C GLY A 111 1.14 7.04 12.86
N ALA A 112 0.29 7.97 12.41
CA ALA A 112 -1.15 7.94 12.62
C ALA A 112 -1.85 6.81 11.84
N TYR A 113 -1.22 6.27 10.80
CA TYR A 113 -1.75 5.13 10.05
C TYR A 113 -1.99 3.92 10.96
N ASN A 114 -1.04 3.57 11.80
CA ASN A 114 -1.15 2.48 12.77
C ASN A 114 -1.79 2.92 14.09
N ALA A 115 -1.44 4.11 14.60
CA ALA A 115 -1.88 4.59 15.90
C ALA A 115 -2.83 5.79 15.77
N ALA A 116 -4.12 5.50 15.57
CA ALA A 116 -5.18 6.52 15.52
C ALA A 116 -5.35 7.26 16.88
N CYS A 117 -4.77 6.72 17.97
CA CYS A 117 -4.79 7.31 19.31
C CYS A 117 -6.19 7.56 19.89
N THR A 118 -7.12 6.68 19.55
CA THR A 118 -8.46 6.70 20.14
C THR A 118 -8.43 6.32 21.62
N ARG A 119 -7.58 5.35 21.98
CA ARG A 119 -7.39 4.86 23.36
C ARG A 119 -6.14 5.43 24.02
N LEU A 120 -5.00 5.43 23.31
CA LEU A 120 -3.75 6.05 23.78
C LEU A 120 -3.86 7.57 23.77
N LYS A 121 -3.30 8.22 24.79
CA LYS A 121 -3.30 9.70 24.92
C LYS A 121 -1.90 10.18 25.31
N GLY A 122 -1.69 11.48 25.13
CA GLY A 122 -0.43 12.12 25.55
C GLY A 122 0.81 11.44 24.99
N GLN A 123 1.79 11.21 25.83
CA GLN A 123 3.09 10.64 25.45
C GLN A 123 2.99 9.24 24.86
N ASP A 124 2.13 8.36 25.41
CA ASP A 124 1.94 6.99 24.90
C ASP A 124 1.46 6.98 23.45
N CYS A 125 0.62 7.94 23.07
CA CYS A 125 0.20 8.10 21.67
C CYS A 125 1.36 8.53 20.78
N ILE A 126 2.14 9.50 21.21
CA ILE A 126 3.32 10.01 20.49
C ILE A 126 4.32 8.87 20.27
N ASP A 127 4.65 8.15 21.34
CA ASP A 127 5.61 7.05 21.29
C ASP A 127 5.16 5.91 20.35
N ALA A 128 3.87 5.55 20.38
CA ALA A 128 3.31 4.54 19.48
C ALA A 128 3.43 4.96 18.01
N ARG A 129 3.12 6.23 17.69
CA ARG A 129 3.26 6.79 16.33
C ARG A 129 4.70 6.83 15.88
N GLN A 130 5.60 7.31 16.71
CA GLN A 130 7.03 7.39 16.39
C GLN A 130 7.64 5.99 16.17
N LYS A 131 7.30 5.03 17.03
CA LYS A 131 7.75 3.63 16.89
C LYS A 131 7.32 3.01 15.55
N TYR A 132 6.08 3.26 15.14
CA TYR A 132 5.59 2.78 13.87
C TYR A 132 6.24 3.52 12.69
N ALA A 133 6.24 4.84 12.71
CA ALA A 133 6.87 5.67 11.68
C ALA A 133 8.33 5.29 11.45
N TRP A 134 9.08 4.99 12.52
CA TRP A 134 10.46 4.53 12.43
C TRP A 134 10.60 3.16 11.75
N LYS A 135 9.67 2.22 11.97
CA LYS A 135 9.66 0.93 11.25
C LYS A 135 9.45 1.15 9.75
N VAL A 136 8.48 1.98 9.38
CA VAL A 136 8.19 2.31 7.97
C VAL A 136 9.37 3.04 7.33
N TYR A 137 9.97 4.01 8.03
CA TYR A 137 11.14 4.73 7.52
C TYR A 137 12.29 3.80 7.16
N ARG A 138 12.61 2.84 8.02
CA ARG A 138 13.68 1.86 7.73
C ARG A 138 13.37 0.99 6.51
N ALA A 139 12.12 0.56 6.36
CA ALA A 139 11.69 -0.18 5.17
C ALA A 139 11.77 0.70 3.91
N TYR A 140 11.33 1.94 4.01
CA TYR A 140 11.31 2.92 2.92
C TYR A 140 12.72 3.24 2.39
N ILE A 141 13.68 3.54 3.28
CA ILE A 141 15.06 3.81 2.84
C ILE A 141 15.71 2.57 2.22
N GLY A 142 15.44 1.37 2.76
CA GLY A 142 15.96 0.12 2.18
C GLY A 142 15.44 -0.14 0.76
N MET A 143 14.18 0.16 0.48
CA MET A 143 13.61 0.06 -0.87
C MET A 143 14.19 1.10 -1.83
N SER A 144 14.33 2.35 -1.38
CA SER A 144 14.91 3.43 -2.17
C SER A 144 16.39 3.17 -2.51
N ASP A 145 17.15 2.57 -1.60
CA ASP A 145 18.54 2.21 -1.83
C ASP A 145 18.67 1.05 -2.84
N ALA A 146 17.82 0.02 -2.74
CA ALA A 146 17.79 -1.08 -3.69
C ALA A 146 17.45 -0.59 -5.12
N LYS A 147 16.51 0.34 -5.24
CA LYS A 147 16.14 0.96 -6.53
C LYS A 147 17.30 1.78 -7.11
N ARG A 148 18.00 2.57 -6.29
CA ARG A 148 19.20 3.33 -6.69
C ARG A 148 20.33 2.41 -7.11
N GLN A 149 20.57 1.31 -6.42
CA GLN A 149 21.58 0.32 -6.79
C GLN A 149 21.26 -0.31 -8.15
N LYS A 150 20.03 -0.75 -8.37
CA LYS A 150 19.58 -1.31 -9.65
C LYS A 150 19.78 -0.34 -10.82
N LEU A 151 19.55 0.95 -10.62
CA LEU A 151 19.80 1.97 -11.65
C LEU A 151 21.31 2.12 -11.95
N ARG A 152 22.16 2.09 -10.94
CA ARG A 152 23.63 2.12 -11.14
C ARG A 152 24.11 0.92 -11.96
N ASP A 153 23.59 -0.27 -11.65
CA ASP A 153 23.99 -1.52 -12.33
C ASP A 153 23.57 -1.57 -13.82
N ILE A 154 22.52 -0.80 -14.20
CA ILE A 154 22.07 -0.68 -15.59
C ILE A 154 22.88 0.35 -16.39
N THR A 155 23.49 1.34 -15.70
CA THR A 155 24.23 2.46 -16.33
C THR A 155 25.77 2.25 -16.34
N SER A 156 26.25 1.18 -15.75
CA SER A 156 27.66 0.73 -15.78
C SER A 156 27.88 -0.35 -16.83
#